data_bbf36a5c7a5b33c75f4ed0931dd8de7c
#
_entry.id   bbf36a5c7a5b33c75f4ed0931dd8de7c
#
_cell.length_a   1.000
_cell.length_b   1.000
_cell.length_c   1.000
_cell.angle_alpha   90.00
_cell.angle_beta   90.00
_cell.angle_gamma   90.00
#
_symmetry.space_group_name_H-M   'P 1'
#
loop_
_entity.id
_entity.type
_entity.pdbx_description
1 polymer ?
#
loop_
_entity_poly.entity_id
_entity_poly.type
_entity_poly.pdbx_seq_one_letter_code
_entity_poly.pdbx_strand_id
1 'polypeptide(L)'
;MNRNLPYMKIAVCTSEIQTGEQIREYVDEFAGKGNAQIQVDMMKNCYRLAKKILNREHYDVICLGKNLRDIDSYTFASSIRMADRETIFFLLGWNRLNLDQIEHLAPVSYLAMPLSKEEFRKELYRTISHLGPGSRYLSFDAQGQKGRV
;
A
#
# COMPACT_ATOMS: atom_id res chain seq x y z
N MET A 1 -9.08 14.07 20.06
CA MET A 1 -8.30 14.57 18.95
C MET A 1 -7.06 13.73 18.73
N ASN A 2 -6.91 13.21 17.57
CA ASN A 2 -5.84 12.22 17.33
C ASN A 2 -4.75 12.76 16.44
N ARG A 3 -4.23 13.90 16.82
CA ARG A 3 -3.22 14.57 16.02
C ARG A 3 -1.96 13.79 15.85
N ASN A 4 -1.66 12.89 16.77
CA ASN A 4 -0.42 12.15 16.73
C ASN A 4 -0.53 10.79 16.04
N LEU A 5 -1.70 10.49 15.50
CA LEU A 5 -1.85 9.23 14.77
C LEU A 5 -1.05 9.29 13.48
N PRO A 6 -0.41 8.20 13.12
CA PRO A 6 0.26 8.14 11.81
C PRO A 6 -0.75 8.26 10.69
N TYR A 7 -0.30 8.85 9.60
CA TYR A 7 -1.12 8.98 8.40
C TYR A 7 -0.61 8.00 7.36
N MET A 8 -1.52 7.29 6.73
CA MET A 8 -1.15 6.29 5.74
C MET A 8 -2.02 6.44 4.50
N LYS A 9 -1.41 6.32 3.34
CA LYS A 9 -2.12 6.40 2.08
C LYS A 9 -1.98 5.06 1.36
N ILE A 10 -3.11 4.46 1.03
CA ILE A 10 -3.16 3.12 0.45
C ILE A 10 -3.86 3.17 -0.90
N ALA A 11 -3.26 2.55 -1.90
CA ALA A 11 -3.93 2.33 -3.18
C ALA A 11 -4.33 0.87 -3.27
N VAL A 12 -5.48 0.60 -3.87
CA VAL A 12 -5.96 -0.77 -4.07
C VAL A 12 -6.21 -0.96 -5.55
N CYS A 13 -5.50 -1.92 -6.14
CA CYS A 13 -5.64 -2.23 -7.55
C CYS A 13 -5.89 -3.72 -7.70
N THR A 14 -7.13 -4.09 -7.94
CA THR A 14 -7.52 -5.48 -8.11
C THR A 14 -8.69 -5.53 -9.09
N SER A 15 -8.76 -6.60 -9.87
CA SER A 15 -9.87 -6.79 -10.78
C SER A 15 -11.10 -7.36 -10.09
N GLU A 16 -10.96 -7.73 -8.80
CA GLU A 16 -12.06 -8.35 -8.06
C GLU A 16 -12.71 -7.31 -7.15
N ILE A 17 -13.94 -6.97 -7.48
CA ILE A 17 -14.66 -5.95 -6.73
C ILE A 17 -14.82 -6.33 -5.27
N GLN A 18 -15.13 -7.60 -5.00
CA GLN A 18 -15.33 -8.04 -3.64
C GLN A 18 -14.08 -7.88 -2.78
N THR A 19 -12.93 -8.20 -3.35
CA THR A 19 -11.66 -8.05 -2.62
C THR A 19 -11.43 -6.59 -2.27
N GLY A 20 -11.67 -5.70 -3.24
CA GLY A 20 -11.53 -4.28 -2.97
C GLY A 20 -12.43 -3.80 -1.85
N GLU A 21 -13.67 -4.26 -1.84
CA GLU A 21 -14.62 -3.89 -0.80
C GLU A 21 -14.21 -4.42 0.56
N GLN A 22 -13.69 -5.63 0.60
CA GLN A 22 -13.18 -6.20 1.84
C GLN A 22 -12.03 -5.38 2.40
N ILE A 23 -11.12 -4.97 1.54
CA ILE A 23 -10.00 -4.16 1.98
C ILE A 23 -10.48 -2.84 2.55
N ARG A 24 -11.41 -2.19 1.88
CA ARG A 24 -11.95 -0.93 2.39
C ARG A 24 -12.58 -1.13 3.76
N GLU A 25 -13.33 -2.21 3.93
CA GLU A 25 -13.98 -2.48 5.20
C GLU A 25 -12.96 -2.71 6.29
N TYR A 26 -11.93 -3.50 6.01
CA TYR A 26 -10.90 -3.79 7.01
C TYR A 26 -10.10 -2.54 7.37
N VAL A 27 -9.82 -1.71 6.39
CA VAL A 27 -9.11 -0.45 6.63
C VAL A 27 -9.96 0.49 7.47
N ASP A 28 -11.24 0.61 7.14
CA ASP A 28 -12.13 1.50 7.90
C ASP A 28 -12.24 1.06 9.34
N GLU A 29 -12.32 -0.24 9.58
CA GLU A 29 -12.39 -0.75 10.93
C GLU A 29 -11.10 -0.47 11.69
N PHE A 30 -9.97 -0.70 11.04
CA PHE A 30 -8.67 -0.47 11.64
C PHE A 30 -8.48 1.00 12.02
N ALA A 31 -8.82 1.90 11.11
CA ALA A 31 -8.71 3.32 11.36
C ALA A 31 -9.71 3.78 12.41
N GLY A 32 -10.91 3.20 12.40
CA GLY A 32 -11.95 3.55 13.35
C GLY A 32 -11.60 3.22 14.78
N LYS A 33 -10.67 2.29 14.98
CA LYS A 33 -10.20 1.96 16.32
C LYS A 33 -9.06 2.85 16.80
N GLY A 34 -8.74 3.88 16.05
CA GLY A 34 -7.75 4.85 16.47
C GLY A 34 -6.32 4.49 16.18
N ASN A 35 -6.10 3.54 15.28
CA ASN A 35 -4.74 3.09 14.99
C ASN A 35 -4.01 4.02 14.03
N ALA A 36 -4.73 4.66 13.14
CA ALA A 36 -4.11 5.49 12.11
C ALA A 36 -5.19 6.30 11.39
N GLN A 37 -4.75 7.33 10.69
CA GLN A 37 -5.58 8.04 9.72
C GLN A 37 -5.21 7.48 8.36
N ILE A 38 -6.18 6.94 7.62
CA ILE A 38 -5.90 6.24 6.39
C ILE A 38 -6.75 6.77 5.25
N GLN A 39 -6.07 7.13 4.16
CA GLN A 39 -6.74 7.45 2.91
C GLN A 39 -6.61 6.25 1.99
N VAL A 40 -7.73 5.79 1.43
CA VAL A 40 -7.74 4.66 0.52
C VAL A 40 -8.20 5.13 -0.84
N ASP A 41 -7.37 4.89 -1.85
CA ASP A 41 -7.74 5.19 -3.23
C ASP A 41 -7.99 3.88 -3.96
N MET A 42 -9.23 3.69 -4.38
CA MET A 42 -9.61 2.48 -5.14
C MET A 42 -9.35 2.75 -6.61
N MET A 43 -8.48 1.96 -7.23
CA MET A 43 -8.12 2.14 -8.63
C MET A 43 -8.94 1.21 -9.50
N LYS A 44 -9.59 1.77 -10.50
CA LYS A 44 -10.35 0.96 -11.45
C LYS A 44 -9.45 0.19 -12.40
N ASN A 45 -8.29 0.72 -12.68
CA ASN A 45 -7.35 0.06 -13.58
C ASN A 45 -5.93 0.49 -13.28
N CYS A 46 -4.99 -0.23 -13.84
CA CYS A 46 -3.58 0.02 -13.58
C CYS A 46 -3.10 1.34 -14.17
N TYR A 47 -3.71 1.75 -15.25
CA TYR A 47 -3.32 2.99 -15.90
C TYR A 47 -3.50 4.19 -14.95
N ARG A 48 -4.60 4.22 -14.23
CA ARG A 48 -4.86 5.33 -13.32
C ARG A 48 -3.84 5.37 -12.20
N LEU A 49 -3.48 4.21 -11.67
CA LEU A 49 -2.48 4.15 -10.62
C LEU A 49 -1.11 4.58 -11.16
N ALA A 50 -0.74 4.06 -12.32
CA ALA A 50 0.54 4.42 -12.93
C ALA A 50 0.64 5.93 -13.15
N LYS A 51 -0.45 6.54 -13.59
CA LYS A 51 -0.47 7.96 -13.83
C LYS A 51 -0.23 8.76 -12.55
N LYS A 52 -0.85 8.32 -11.45
CA LYS A 52 -0.63 8.99 -10.17
C LYS A 52 0.81 8.87 -9.70
N ILE A 53 1.39 7.69 -9.86
CA ILE A 53 2.78 7.48 -9.48
C ILE A 53 3.72 8.35 -10.31
N LEU A 54 3.45 8.45 -11.61
CA LEU A 54 4.25 9.30 -12.48
C LEU A 54 4.11 10.77 -12.11
N ASN A 55 2.99 11.15 -11.56
CA ASN A 55 2.78 12.52 -11.07
C ASN A 55 3.29 12.72 -9.66
N ARG A 56 4.13 11.80 -9.19
CA ARG A 56 4.82 11.90 -7.91
C ARG A 56 3.91 11.76 -6.69
N GLU A 57 2.75 11.14 -6.86
CA GLU A 57 1.97 10.76 -5.70
C GLU A 57 2.59 9.53 -5.09
N HIS A 58 2.75 9.55 -3.77
CA HIS A 58 3.34 8.42 -3.06
C HIS A 58 2.28 7.70 -2.27
N TYR A 59 2.27 6.37 -2.36
CA TYR A 59 1.42 5.52 -1.54
C TYR A 59 2.32 4.73 -0.58
N ASP A 60 1.91 4.68 0.68
CA ASP A 60 2.65 3.88 1.66
C ASP A 60 2.47 2.40 1.38
N VAL A 61 1.27 2.02 0.94
CA VAL A 61 0.95 0.64 0.62
C VAL A 61 0.20 0.61 -0.70
N ILE A 62 0.55 -0.32 -1.56
CA ILE A 62 -0.23 -0.60 -2.76
C ILE A 62 -0.65 -2.05 -2.70
N CYS A 63 -1.96 -2.29 -2.60
CA CYS A 63 -2.52 -3.64 -2.62
C CYS A 63 -2.73 -4.04 -4.07
N LEU A 64 -2.05 -5.10 -4.51
CA LEU A 64 -2.14 -5.53 -5.90
C LEU A 64 -2.71 -6.94 -6.00
N GLY A 65 -3.76 -7.09 -6.77
CA GLY A 65 -4.32 -8.39 -7.06
C GLY A 65 -3.41 -9.21 -7.97
N LYS A 66 -3.64 -10.51 -7.98
CA LYS A 66 -2.83 -11.42 -8.76
C LYS A 66 -3.08 -11.28 -10.26
N ASN A 67 -4.35 -11.18 -10.64
CA ASN A 67 -4.72 -11.14 -12.06
C ASN A 67 -5.29 -9.77 -12.40
N LEU A 68 -4.44 -8.90 -12.89
CA LEU A 68 -4.87 -7.60 -13.37
C LEU A 68 -5.27 -7.75 -14.83
N ARG A 69 -6.24 -6.94 -15.26
CA ARG A 69 -6.84 -7.15 -16.59
C ARG A 69 -5.92 -6.77 -17.73
N ASP A 70 -5.26 -5.67 -17.58
CA ASP A 70 -4.60 -5.03 -18.71
C ASP A 70 -3.11 -5.20 -18.72
N ILE A 71 -2.52 -5.78 -17.68
CA ILE A 71 -1.07 -5.92 -17.64
C ILE A 71 -0.70 -7.02 -16.66
N ASP A 72 0.40 -7.69 -16.91
CA ASP A 72 0.94 -8.67 -15.99
C ASP A 72 1.27 -8.01 -14.65
N SER A 73 0.84 -8.62 -13.56
CA SER A 73 0.97 -8.02 -12.23
C SER A 73 2.41 -7.76 -11.84
N TYR A 74 3.30 -8.71 -12.13
CA TYR A 74 4.70 -8.53 -11.79
C TYR A 74 5.32 -7.38 -12.60
N THR A 75 5.01 -7.32 -13.90
CA THR A 75 5.50 -6.25 -14.75
C THR A 75 5.02 -4.89 -14.25
N PHE A 76 3.76 -4.84 -13.84
CA PHE A 76 3.19 -3.58 -13.34
C PHE A 76 3.89 -3.17 -12.05
N ALA A 77 4.04 -4.12 -11.11
CA ALA A 77 4.71 -3.82 -9.84
C ALA A 77 6.14 -3.37 -10.06
N SER A 78 6.83 -4.01 -11.00
CA SER A 78 8.20 -3.62 -11.33
C SER A 78 8.27 -2.18 -11.82
N SER A 79 7.32 -1.78 -12.65
CA SER A 79 7.34 -0.40 -13.17
C SER A 79 7.10 0.61 -12.05
N ILE A 80 6.23 0.28 -11.12
CA ILE A 80 6.00 1.16 -9.97
C ILE A 80 7.25 1.25 -9.11
N ARG A 81 7.91 0.10 -8.89
CA ARG A 81 9.09 0.08 -8.04
C ARG A 81 10.21 0.94 -8.60
N MET A 82 10.32 1.02 -9.91
CA MET A 82 11.32 1.89 -10.49
C MET A 82 11.05 3.35 -10.19
N ALA A 83 9.80 3.73 -10.04
CA ALA A 83 9.44 5.11 -9.73
C ALA A 83 9.40 5.39 -8.24
N ASP A 84 9.14 4.39 -7.42
CA ASP A 84 8.98 4.58 -5.98
C ASP A 84 9.55 3.37 -5.24
N ARG A 85 10.66 3.59 -4.56
CA ARG A 85 11.37 2.50 -3.88
C ARG A 85 10.88 2.26 -2.46
N GLU A 86 10.00 3.10 -1.96
CA GLU A 86 9.59 3.03 -0.56
C GLU A 86 8.22 2.42 -0.35
N THR A 87 7.37 2.45 -1.35
CA THR A 87 6.03 1.90 -1.18
C THR A 87 6.10 0.40 -0.86
N ILE A 88 5.19 -0.07 -0.02
CA ILE A 88 5.13 -1.49 0.32
C ILE A 88 4.04 -2.13 -0.50
N PHE A 89 4.37 -3.22 -1.20
CA PHE A 89 3.35 -3.94 -1.96
C PHE A 89 2.72 -5.01 -1.09
N PHE A 90 1.39 -4.97 -0.99
CA PHE A 90 0.62 -6.08 -0.42
C PHE A 90 0.15 -6.91 -1.61
N LEU A 91 0.75 -8.07 -1.77
CA LEU A 91 0.49 -8.93 -2.92
C LEU A 91 -0.62 -9.91 -2.57
N LEU A 92 -1.77 -9.74 -3.21
CA LEU A 92 -2.99 -10.46 -2.83
C LEU A 92 -3.10 -11.74 -3.65
N GLY A 93 -2.84 -12.87 -3.03
CA GLY A 93 -2.97 -14.16 -3.68
C GLY A 93 -1.92 -14.48 -4.71
N TRP A 94 -0.80 -13.78 -4.69
CA TRP A 94 0.28 -14.04 -5.62
C TRP A 94 0.99 -15.34 -5.27
N ASN A 95 1.50 -16.01 -6.29
CA ASN A 95 2.43 -17.11 -6.07
C ASN A 95 3.75 -16.57 -5.56
N ARG A 96 4.47 -17.38 -4.80
CA ARG A 96 5.76 -16.95 -4.28
C ARG A 96 6.70 -16.60 -5.41
N LEU A 97 7.40 -15.51 -5.24
CA LEU A 97 8.39 -15.04 -6.20
C LEU A 97 9.73 -15.71 -5.89
N ASN A 98 10.58 -15.81 -6.91
CA ASN A 98 11.94 -16.28 -6.66
C ASN A 98 12.76 -15.17 -6.01
N LEU A 99 13.97 -15.48 -5.60
CA LEU A 99 14.80 -14.56 -4.84
C LEU A 99 15.07 -13.26 -5.59
N ASP A 100 15.40 -13.35 -6.86
CA ASP A 100 15.68 -12.17 -7.66
C ASP A 100 14.46 -11.27 -7.76
N GLN A 101 13.29 -11.87 -7.94
CA GLN A 101 12.05 -11.13 -8.06
C GLN A 101 11.70 -10.43 -6.73
N ILE A 102 11.92 -11.15 -5.62
CA ILE A 102 11.67 -10.56 -4.30
C ILE A 102 12.56 -9.37 -4.08
N GLU A 103 13.83 -9.50 -4.38
CA GLU A 103 14.76 -8.38 -4.20
C GLU A 103 14.37 -7.19 -5.04
N HIS A 104 13.90 -7.46 -6.25
CA HIS A 104 13.52 -6.38 -7.15
C HIS A 104 12.27 -5.65 -6.65
N LEU A 105 11.31 -6.37 -6.10
CA LEU A 105 10.05 -5.77 -5.68
C LEU A 105 9.99 -5.35 -4.22
N ALA A 106 10.91 -5.83 -3.39
CA ALA A 106 10.84 -5.54 -1.95
C ALA A 106 10.80 -4.04 -1.67
N PRO A 107 10.09 -3.61 -0.63
CA PRO A 107 9.45 -4.43 0.39
C PRO A 107 8.06 -4.93 -0.05
N VAL A 108 7.77 -6.17 0.25
CA VAL A 108 6.50 -6.80 -0.10
C VAL A 108 5.95 -7.59 1.08
N SER A 109 4.63 -7.73 1.11
CA SER A 109 3.95 -8.64 2.03
C SER A 109 3.00 -9.50 1.21
N TYR A 110 3.02 -10.82 1.44
CA TYR A 110 2.11 -11.74 0.77
C TYR A 110 0.88 -11.93 1.63
N LEU A 111 -0.28 -11.77 1.02
CA LEU A 111 -1.54 -12.04 1.71
C LEU A 111 -2.30 -13.11 0.94
N ALA A 112 -2.61 -14.19 1.62
CA ALA A 112 -3.31 -15.32 0.99
C ALA A 112 -4.76 -14.94 0.71
N MET A 113 -5.33 -15.60 -0.29
CA MET A 113 -6.75 -15.44 -0.61
C MET A 113 -7.46 -16.71 -0.26
N PRO A 114 -8.70 -16.66 0.25
CA PRO A 114 -9.48 -15.45 0.53
C PRO A 114 -8.84 -14.61 1.63
N LEU A 115 -9.03 -13.30 1.53
CA LEU A 115 -8.34 -12.37 2.40
C LEU A 115 -8.81 -12.51 3.86
N SER A 116 -7.85 -12.62 4.76
CA SER A 116 -8.12 -12.74 6.19
C SER A 116 -8.03 -11.37 6.84
N LYS A 117 -9.07 -10.99 7.58
CA LYS A 117 -9.06 -9.72 8.31
C LYS A 117 -7.91 -9.66 9.30
N GLU A 118 -7.67 -10.78 10.00
CA GLU A 118 -6.58 -10.83 10.98
C GLU A 118 -5.22 -10.61 10.35
N GLU A 119 -4.96 -11.30 9.24
CA GLU A 119 -3.67 -11.16 8.59
C GLU A 119 -3.49 -9.76 8.00
N PHE A 120 -4.55 -9.23 7.41
CA PHE A 120 -4.49 -7.90 6.83
C PHE A 120 -4.21 -6.87 7.93
N ARG A 121 -4.88 -7.00 9.06
CA ARG A 121 -4.69 -6.10 10.18
C ARG A 121 -3.26 -6.15 10.71
N LYS A 122 -2.69 -7.36 10.79
CA LYS A 122 -1.31 -7.52 11.25
C LYS A 122 -0.34 -6.79 10.33
N GLU A 123 -0.57 -6.90 9.02
CA GLU A 123 0.32 -6.24 8.07
C GLU A 123 0.18 -4.72 8.12
N LEU A 124 -1.03 -4.22 8.37
CA LEU A 124 -1.20 -2.79 8.57
C LEU A 124 -0.44 -2.32 9.81
N TYR A 125 -0.52 -3.09 10.89
CA TYR A 125 0.21 -2.76 12.11
C TYR A 125 1.71 -2.70 11.87
N ARG A 126 2.23 -3.68 11.15
CA ARG A 126 3.66 -3.69 10.84
C ARG A 126 4.06 -2.46 10.05
N THR A 127 3.25 -2.10 9.07
CA THR A 127 3.54 -0.95 8.24
C THR A 127 3.54 0.33 9.07
N ILE A 128 2.57 0.47 9.94
CA ILE A 128 2.48 1.65 10.78
C ILE A 128 3.65 1.74 11.74
N SER A 129 4.08 0.60 12.26
CA SER A 129 5.24 0.57 13.15
C SER A 129 6.50 1.07 12.43
N HIS A 130 6.61 0.75 11.15
CA HIS A 130 7.73 1.24 10.36
C HIS A 130 7.63 2.73 10.10
N LEU A 131 6.44 3.25 9.85
CA LEU A 131 6.26 4.68 9.63
C LEU A 131 6.53 5.47 10.89
N GLY A 132 6.08 4.92 12.01
CA GLY A 132 6.22 5.59 13.28
C GLY A 132 5.33 6.82 13.38
N PRO A 133 5.01 7.22 14.60
CA PRO A 133 4.19 8.42 14.79
C PRO A 133 4.95 9.64 14.33
N GLY A 134 4.33 10.42 13.46
CA GLY A 134 4.88 11.67 13.05
C GLY A 134 5.95 11.63 11.99
N SER A 135 6.35 10.44 11.54
CA SER A 135 7.43 10.37 10.56
C SER A 135 7.08 11.12 9.28
N ARG A 136 5.84 11.05 8.83
CA ARG A 136 5.44 11.75 7.64
C ARG A 136 5.23 13.24 7.87
N TYR A 137 4.82 13.59 9.06
CA TYR A 137 4.62 14.99 9.35
C TYR A 137 5.93 15.74 9.38
N LEU A 138 6.97 15.10 9.84
CA LEU A 138 8.26 15.77 9.88
C LEU A 138 8.79 16.05 8.50
N SER A 139 8.48 15.19 7.56
CA SER A 139 9.10 15.31 6.25
C SER A 139 8.55 16.44 5.43
N PHE A 140 7.37 16.96 5.74
CA PHE A 140 6.90 18.05 4.91
C PHE A 140 6.52 19.26 5.70
N ASP A 141 6.92 19.36 6.91
CA ASP A 141 6.71 20.49 7.66
C ASP A 141 7.81 21.38 7.58
N ALA A 142 8.56 21.27 7.63
CA ALA A 142 9.50 22.18 7.67
C ALA A 142 10.38 22.22 6.58
N GLN A 143 10.13 21.66 6.76
CA GLN A 143 10.60 21.67 6.54
C GLN A 143 10.65 21.53 5.86
N GLY A 144 10.50 21.35 5.92
CA GLY A 144 10.44 21.08 5.66
C GLY A 144 11.09 20.30 5.45
N GLN A 145 11.68 19.99 5.64
CA GLN A 145 12.22 19.42 5.75
C GLN A 145 12.37 18.46 5.78
N LYS A 146 12.54 18.03 5.79
CA LYS A 146 12.61 17.08 5.95
C LYS A 146 12.58 16.25 6.07
N GLY A 147 12.74 16.00 6.06
CA GLY A 147 12.62 15.33 6.28
C GLY A 147 12.49 14.30 6.23
N ARG A 148 12.59 13.90 5.86
CA ARG A 148 12.27 13.05 5.88
C ARG A 148 12.51 12.57 5.97
N VAL A 149 12.46 12.53 6.15
CA VAL A 149 12.46 12.16 6.56
C VAL A 149 12.51 11.81 6.52
#